data_bb58ba179fb62090790f50c2543f8875
#
_entry.id   bb58ba179fb62090790f50c2543f8875
#
_cell.length_a   1.000
_cell.length_b   1.000
_cell.length_c   1.000
_cell.angle_alpha   90.00
_cell.angle_beta   90.00
_cell.angle_gamma   90.00
#
_symmetry.space_group_name_H-M   'P 1'
#
loop_
_entity.id
_entity.type
_entity.pdbx_description
1 polymer ?
#
loop_
_entity_poly.entity_id
_entity_poly.type
_entity_poly.pdbx_seq_one_letter_code
_entity_poly.pdbx_strand_id
1 'polypeptide(L)'
;MGPLVLNTRPDTDSADLLAALDKRGYRHLSAPMLNIVFPVPTSPLDIKKYQAVIFTSANGVRAFVKLTGDRSLPAYCVGDATARTCATFGFDDVCSANGDINDLAALIRKKVDPAHGPLFHPAARKTAGDLGQMLLTDGYEVDRQTVYVAQESNSFPEDVLEALRNHHIEAVLFFSPRTAETFVKLVRSHKLERDLSGTSAICLSPAVQSKISDLTWYRTHVASQPTQEYLLSELGSLS
;
A
#
# COMPACT_ATOMS: atom_id res chain seq x y z
N MET A 1 -18.49 20.10 -14.77
CA MET A 1 -17.85 18.78 -14.56
C MET A 1 -17.13 18.85 -13.23
N GLY A 2 -17.11 17.75 -12.44
CA GLY A 2 -16.44 17.75 -11.14
C GLY A 2 -14.90 17.92 -11.25
N PRO A 3 -14.25 18.33 -10.14
CA PRO A 3 -12.81 18.52 -10.08
C PRO A 3 -12.04 17.25 -10.45
N LEU A 4 -10.88 17.38 -11.12
CA LEU A 4 -10.06 16.26 -11.54
C LEU A 4 -8.96 15.99 -10.50
N VAL A 5 -8.94 14.77 -9.96
CA VAL A 5 -8.01 14.34 -8.92
C VAL A 5 -7.07 13.26 -9.47
N LEU A 6 -5.78 13.35 -9.15
CA LEU A 6 -4.79 12.35 -9.51
C LEU A 6 -4.56 11.38 -8.35
N ASN A 7 -4.84 10.10 -8.60
CA ASN A 7 -4.50 8.99 -7.71
C ASN A 7 -3.07 8.51 -7.97
N THR A 8 -2.25 8.42 -6.93
CA THR A 8 -0.86 7.92 -7.01
C THR A 8 -0.66 6.52 -6.42
N ARG A 9 -1.73 5.90 -5.89
CA ARG A 9 -1.66 4.55 -5.31
C ARG A 9 -1.42 3.49 -6.38
N PRO A 10 -0.82 2.35 -6.01
CA PRO A 10 -0.81 1.15 -6.84
C PRO A 10 -2.24 0.75 -7.25
N ASP A 11 -2.42 0.27 -8.47
CA ASP A 11 -3.73 -0.17 -8.97
C ASP A 11 -4.38 -1.24 -8.09
N THR A 12 -3.55 -2.13 -7.54
CA THR A 12 -3.99 -3.19 -6.60
C THR A 12 -4.70 -2.66 -5.35
N ASP A 13 -4.46 -1.39 -4.98
CA ASP A 13 -4.96 -0.76 -3.75
C ASP A 13 -5.91 0.41 -4.02
N SER A 14 -6.29 0.65 -5.29
CA SER A 14 -7.01 1.86 -5.72
C SER A 14 -8.53 1.71 -5.76
N ALA A 15 -9.10 0.52 -5.84
CA ALA A 15 -10.52 0.31 -6.11
C ALA A 15 -11.45 1.06 -5.12
N ASP A 16 -11.21 0.93 -3.81
CA ASP A 16 -12.02 1.60 -2.78
C ASP A 16 -11.86 3.13 -2.84
N LEU A 17 -10.67 3.61 -3.18
CA LEU A 17 -10.40 5.04 -3.35
C LEU A 17 -11.19 5.62 -4.53
N LEU A 18 -11.10 4.97 -5.70
CA LEU A 18 -11.78 5.43 -6.90
C LEU A 18 -13.30 5.45 -6.72
N ALA A 19 -13.87 4.38 -6.14
CA ALA A 19 -15.29 4.34 -5.80
C ALA A 19 -15.70 5.47 -4.80
N ALA A 20 -14.81 5.81 -3.86
CA ALA A 20 -15.06 6.90 -2.92
C ALA A 20 -14.96 8.28 -3.56
N LEU A 21 -14.11 8.48 -4.57
CA LEU A 21 -14.01 9.69 -5.38
C LEU A 21 -15.27 9.85 -6.25
N ASP A 22 -15.70 8.79 -6.95
CA ASP A 22 -16.91 8.78 -7.78
C ASP A 22 -18.15 9.16 -6.95
N LYS A 23 -18.30 8.57 -5.77
CA LYS A 23 -19.41 8.86 -4.85
C LYS A 23 -19.46 10.33 -4.42
N ARG A 24 -18.30 11.00 -4.39
CA ARG A 24 -18.17 12.42 -4.04
C ARG A 24 -18.24 13.36 -5.27
N GLY A 25 -18.43 12.82 -6.48
CA GLY A 25 -18.54 13.59 -7.72
C GLY A 25 -17.20 14.08 -8.28
N TYR A 26 -16.06 13.53 -7.82
CA TYR A 26 -14.75 13.84 -8.39
C TYR A 26 -14.48 12.99 -9.63
N ARG A 27 -13.90 13.61 -10.65
CA ARG A 27 -13.25 12.89 -11.74
C ARG A 27 -11.87 12.45 -11.28
N HIS A 28 -11.34 11.39 -11.83
CA HIS A 28 -10.01 10.94 -11.44
C HIS A 28 -9.20 10.40 -12.62
N LEU A 29 -7.88 10.56 -12.54
CA LEU A 29 -6.87 9.84 -13.30
C LEU A 29 -6.02 9.03 -12.34
N SER A 30 -5.42 7.96 -12.83
CA SER A 30 -4.49 7.12 -12.04
C SER A 30 -3.10 7.14 -12.65
N ALA A 31 -2.12 7.47 -11.83
CA ALA A 31 -0.70 7.31 -12.12
C ALA A 31 -0.04 6.55 -10.96
N PRO A 32 -0.10 5.21 -10.97
CA PRO A 32 0.54 4.42 -9.93
C PRO A 32 2.03 4.73 -9.82
N MET A 33 2.46 5.27 -8.68
CA MET A 33 3.88 5.56 -8.46
C MET A 33 4.70 4.30 -8.13
N LEU A 34 4.00 3.23 -7.76
CA LEU A 34 4.59 1.92 -7.49
C LEU A 34 3.78 0.84 -8.23
N ASN A 35 4.47 0.02 -9.00
CA ASN A 35 3.92 -1.16 -9.65
C ASN A 35 4.23 -2.40 -8.81
N ILE A 36 3.19 -3.15 -8.42
CA ILE A 36 3.36 -4.38 -7.66
C ILE A 36 3.58 -5.54 -8.64
N VAL A 37 4.79 -6.05 -8.67
CA VAL A 37 5.19 -7.17 -9.52
C VAL A 37 5.26 -8.45 -8.69
N PHE A 38 4.59 -9.50 -9.14
CA PHE A 38 4.62 -10.82 -8.54
C PHE A 38 5.55 -11.71 -9.38
N PRO A 39 6.76 -12.04 -8.87
CA PRO A 39 7.66 -12.97 -9.55
C PRO A 39 6.98 -14.32 -9.75
N VAL A 40 7.25 -14.96 -10.89
CA VAL A 40 6.79 -16.33 -11.13
C VAL A 40 7.57 -17.27 -10.18
N PRO A 41 6.88 -18.12 -9.41
CA PRO A 41 7.55 -19.08 -8.54
C PRO A 41 8.40 -20.06 -9.34
N THR A 42 9.60 -20.36 -8.88
CA THR A 42 10.48 -21.38 -9.51
C THR A 42 10.11 -22.80 -9.08
N SER A 43 9.36 -22.95 -7.98
CA SER A 43 8.86 -24.22 -7.47
C SER A 43 7.53 -24.03 -6.75
N PRO A 44 6.65 -25.06 -6.71
CA PRO A 44 5.43 -25.03 -5.90
C PRO A 44 5.75 -24.80 -4.43
N LEU A 45 4.92 -24.00 -3.75
CA LEU A 45 5.00 -23.81 -2.32
C LEU A 45 4.37 -25.01 -1.60
N ASP A 46 5.17 -25.73 -0.81
CA ASP A 46 4.64 -26.74 0.11
C ASP A 46 4.19 -26.04 1.41
N ILE A 47 2.88 -25.82 1.52
CA ILE A 47 2.30 -25.14 2.70
C ILE A 47 2.10 -26.08 3.89
N LYS A 48 2.12 -27.42 3.70
CA LYS A 48 1.83 -28.41 4.75
C LYS A 48 2.86 -28.41 5.89
N LYS A 49 4.04 -27.88 5.64
CA LYS A 49 5.09 -27.74 6.66
C LYS A 49 4.87 -26.57 7.62
N TYR A 50 3.95 -25.64 7.30
CA TYR A 50 3.70 -24.47 8.12
C TYR A 50 2.45 -24.63 8.98
N GLN A 51 2.50 -24.10 10.20
CA GLN A 51 1.34 -24.07 11.09
C GLN A 51 0.44 -22.85 10.85
N ALA A 52 0.97 -21.76 10.28
CA ALA A 52 0.22 -20.54 9.97
C ALA A 52 0.93 -19.69 8.92
N VAL A 53 0.19 -18.74 8.35
CA VAL A 53 0.73 -17.71 7.46
C VAL A 53 0.61 -16.32 8.08
N ILE A 54 1.64 -15.48 7.88
CA ILE A 54 1.71 -14.12 8.42
C ILE A 54 1.65 -13.12 7.27
N PHE A 55 0.73 -12.16 7.34
CA PHE A 55 0.59 -11.13 6.34
C PHE A 55 0.81 -9.73 6.92
N THR A 56 1.90 -9.09 6.51
CA THR A 56 2.20 -7.70 6.84
C THR A 56 1.66 -6.69 5.81
N SER A 57 0.99 -7.17 4.75
CA SER A 57 0.32 -6.33 3.76
C SER A 57 -0.68 -7.12 2.92
N ALA A 58 -1.67 -6.43 2.36
CA ALA A 58 -2.63 -6.98 1.40
C ALA A 58 -1.92 -7.55 0.14
N ASN A 59 -0.79 -6.98 -0.27
CA ASN A 59 -0.02 -7.49 -1.41
C ASN A 59 0.66 -8.84 -1.11
N GLY A 60 1.01 -9.10 0.16
CA GLY A 60 1.44 -10.44 0.60
C GLY A 60 0.34 -11.48 0.43
N VAL A 61 -0.90 -11.13 0.77
CA VAL A 61 -2.07 -12.01 0.54
C VAL A 61 -2.27 -12.27 -0.96
N ARG A 62 -2.29 -11.22 -1.79
CA ARG A 62 -2.44 -11.34 -3.25
C ARG A 62 -1.33 -12.17 -3.89
N ALA A 63 -0.11 -12.06 -3.36
CA ALA A 63 1.00 -12.89 -3.81
C ALA A 63 0.81 -14.36 -3.39
N PHE A 64 0.47 -14.60 -2.13
CA PHE A 64 0.25 -15.95 -1.60
C PHE A 64 -0.80 -16.73 -2.39
N VAL A 65 -1.92 -16.09 -2.73
CA VAL A 65 -3.00 -16.74 -3.49
C VAL A 65 -2.62 -17.10 -4.93
N LYS A 66 -1.53 -16.52 -5.45
CA LYS A 66 -0.92 -16.90 -6.73
C LYS A 66 0.06 -18.07 -6.60
N LEU A 67 0.58 -18.32 -5.39
CA LEU A 67 1.50 -19.43 -5.13
C LEU A 67 0.77 -20.74 -4.86
N THR A 68 -0.41 -20.66 -4.24
CA THR A 68 -1.19 -21.84 -3.88
C THR A 68 -2.70 -21.54 -3.84
N GLY A 69 -3.51 -22.54 -4.17
CA GLY A 69 -4.97 -22.50 -4.00
C GLY A 69 -5.44 -22.84 -2.58
N ASP A 70 -4.55 -23.31 -1.72
CA ASP A 70 -4.91 -23.74 -0.37
C ASP A 70 -5.09 -22.55 0.57
N ARG A 71 -6.13 -22.56 1.41
CA ARG A 71 -6.52 -21.53 2.38
C ARG A 71 -6.68 -22.06 3.79
N SER A 72 -6.22 -23.28 4.04
CA SER A 72 -6.43 -24.00 5.31
C SER A 72 -5.58 -23.47 6.47
N LEU A 73 -4.48 -22.75 6.17
CA LEU A 73 -3.64 -22.19 7.23
C LEU A 73 -4.30 -20.99 7.92
N PRO A 74 -4.27 -20.93 9.25
CA PRO A 74 -4.59 -19.72 9.99
C PRO A 74 -3.78 -18.52 9.49
N ALA A 75 -4.42 -17.37 9.29
CA ALA A 75 -3.81 -16.16 8.76
C ALA A 75 -3.71 -15.07 9.84
N TYR A 76 -2.51 -14.64 10.17
CA TYR A 76 -2.24 -13.55 11.12
C TYR A 76 -1.87 -12.29 10.35
N CYS A 77 -2.68 -11.25 10.49
CA CYS A 77 -2.57 -10.01 9.71
C CYS A 77 -2.15 -8.84 10.60
N VAL A 78 -1.29 -7.95 10.07
CA VAL A 78 -0.85 -6.75 10.78
C VAL A 78 -2.01 -5.81 11.11
N GLY A 79 -3.01 -5.72 10.23
CA GLY A 79 -4.15 -4.84 10.42
C GLY A 79 -5.37 -5.24 9.59
N ASP A 80 -6.49 -4.57 9.87
CA ASP A 80 -7.82 -4.91 9.35
C ASP A 80 -7.93 -4.87 7.82
N ALA A 81 -7.22 -3.96 7.15
CA ALA A 81 -7.21 -3.91 5.68
C ALA A 81 -6.62 -5.18 5.06
N THR A 82 -5.56 -5.73 5.67
CA THR A 82 -4.94 -6.99 5.26
C THR A 82 -5.87 -8.17 5.59
N ALA A 83 -6.50 -8.16 6.77
CA ALA A 83 -7.45 -9.19 7.19
C ALA A 83 -8.69 -9.24 6.27
N ARG A 84 -9.25 -8.09 5.90
CA ARG A 84 -10.34 -8.04 4.90
C ARG A 84 -9.91 -8.63 3.56
N THR A 85 -8.67 -8.37 3.13
CA THR A 85 -8.14 -8.98 1.90
C THR A 85 -8.06 -10.50 2.03
N CYS A 86 -7.62 -11.05 3.17
CA CYS A 86 -7.64 -12.49 3.43
C CYS A 86 -9.06 -13.08 3.29
N ALA A 87 -10.05 -12.46 3.95
CA ALA A 87 -11.44 -12.89 3.87
C ALA A 87 -11.99 -12.86 2.42
N THR A 88 -11.66 -11.81 1.65
CA THR A 88 -12.03 -11.70 0.22
C THR A 88 -11.45 -12.86 -0.62
N PHE A 89 -10.28 -13.39 -0.25
CA PHE A 89 -9.64 -14.51 -0.94
C PHE A 89 -9.94 -15.88 -0.31
N GLY A 90 -10.93 -15.97 0.60
CA GLY A 90 -11.46 -17.23 1.10
C GLY A 90 -10.64 -17.86 2.24
N PHE A 91 -9.93 -17.06 3.03
CA PHE A 91 -9.39 -17.56 4.30
C PHE A 91 -10.47 -17.55 5.37
N ASP A 92 -10.69 -18.67 6.04
CA ASP A 92 -11.72 -18.83 7.07
C ASP A 92 -11.23 -18.42 8.47
N ASP A 93 -9.95 -18.71 8.78
CA ASP A 93 -9.33 -18.39 10.08
C ASP A 93 -8.39 -17.20 9.93
N VAL A 94 -8.89 -15.99 10.24
CA VAL A 94 -8.16 -14.74 10.08
C VAL A 94 -8.14 -13.95 11.39
N CYS A 95 -6.95 -13.62 11.87
CA CYS A 95 -6.74 -12.76 13.04
C CYS A 95 -6.02 -11.48 12.63
N SER A 96 -6.59 -10.32 13.00
CA SER A 96 -5.96 -9.01 12.84
C SER A 96 -5.32 -8.54 14.15
N ALA A 97 -4.09 -8.02 14.07
CA ALA A 97 -3.45 -7.35 15.21
C ALA A 97 -3.96 -5.91 15.39
N ASN A 98 -4.64 -5.38 14.37
CA ASN A 98 -5.18 -4.01 14.32
C ASN A 98 -4.16 -2.93 14.71
N GLY A 99 -2.92 -3.09 14.25
CA GLY A 99 -1.81 -2.20 14.63
C GLY A 99 -0.60 -2.30 13.70
N ASP A 100 0.56 -2.35 14.30
CA ASP A 100 1.85 -2.43 13.61
C ASP A 100 2.51 -3.83 13.71
N ILE A 101 3.79 -3.91 13.34
CA ILE A 101 4.55 -5.15 13.38
C ILE A 101 4.77 -5.67 14.82
N ASN A 102 4.80 -4.78 15.81
CA ASN A 102 4.96 -5.15 17.23
C ASN A 102 3.66 -5.77 17.75
N ASP A 103 2.52 -5.19 17.38
CA ASP A 103 1.20 -5.72 17.72
C ASP A 103 0.99 -7.11 17.08
N LEU A 104 1.46 -7.27 15.83
CA LEU A 104 1.41 -8.57 15.15
C LEU A 104 2.29 -9.60 15.86
N ALA A 105 3.50 -9.24 16.28
CA ALA A 105 4.35 -10.13 17.05
C ALA A 105 3.71 -10.52 18.40
N ALA A 106 3.07 -9.57 19.09
CA ALA A 106 2.34 -9.84 20.32
C ALA A 106 1.13 -10.78 20.10
N LEU A 107 0.40 -10.60 19.01
CA LEU A 107 -0.70 -11.48 18.62
C LEU A 107 -0.22 -12.91 18.36
N ILE A 108 0.88 -13.08 17.63
CA ILE A 108 1.48 -14.38 17.34
C ILE A 108 1.90 -15.08 18.65
N ARG A 109 2.61 -14.39 19.54
CA ARG A 109 3.01 -14.93 20.88
C ARG A 109 1.81 -15.43 21.69
N LYS A 110 0.67 -14.76 21.56
CA LYS A 110 -0.55 -15.12 22.30
C LYS A 110 -1.29 -16.32 21.72
N LYS A 111 -1.22 -16.53 20.40
CA LYS A 111 -2.11 -17.44 19.67
C LYS A 111 -1.41 -18.68 19.12
N VAL A 112 -0.11 -18.62 18.92
CA VAL A 112 0.66 -19.65 18.22
C VAL A 112 1.67 -20.28 19.17
N ASP A 113 1.78 -21.60 19.15
CA ASP A 113 2.83 -22.33 19.88
C ASP A 113 4.02 -22.58 18.94
N PRO A 114 5.24 -22.10 19.25
CA PRO A 114 6.41 -22.31 18.39
C PRO A 114 6.76 -23.79 18.18
N ALA A 115 6.33 -24.68 19.07
CA ALA A 115 6.60 -26.12 18.96
C ALA A 115 5.82 -26.81 17.82
N HIS A 116 4.76 -26.20 17.28
CA HIS A 116 3.91 -26.80 16.24
C HIS A 116 4.44 -26.61 14.81
N GLY A 117 5.59 -25.96 14.64
CA GLY A 117 6.27 -25.82 13.35
C GLY A 117 6.46 -24.37 12.89
N PRO A 118 7.06 -24.18 11.71
CA PRO A 118 7.38 -22.84 11.21
C PRO A 118 6.16 -22.05 10.77
N LEU A 119 6.35 -20.72 10.72
CA LEU A 119 5.40 -19.74 10.20
C LEU A 119 5.84 -19.29 8.81
N PHE A 120 4.92 -19.18 7.85
CA PHE A 120 5.22 -18.65 6.53
C PHE A 120 4.96 -17.16 6.46
N HIS A 121 5.94 -16.38 5.98
CA HIS A 121 5.81 -14.92 5.80
C HIS A 121 6.05 -14.53 4.34
N PRO A 122 5.00 -14.50 3.48
CA PRO A 122 5.10 -13.97 2.13
C PRO A 122 5.26 -12.44 2.20
N ALA A 123 6.45 -11.96 1.89
CA ALA A 123 6.85 -10.57 2.12
C ALA A 123 7.27 -9.85 0.84
N ALA A 124 7.31 -8.53 0.89
CA ALA A 124 8.02 -7.71 -0.08
C ALA A 124 9.54 -7.92 0.01
N ARG A 125 10.28 -7.57 -1.04
CA ARG A 125 11.76 -7.52 -0.99
C ARG A 125 12.26 -6.60 0.13
N LYS A 126 11.61 -5.42 0.29
CA LYS A 126 11.88 -4.48 1.39
C LYS A 126 10.68 -4.45 2.32
N THR A 127 10.90 -4.61 3.62
CA THR A 127 9.87 -4.55 4.68
C THR A 127 10.20 -3.44 5.67
N ALA A 128 9.19 -2.94 6.36
CA ALA A 128 9.35 -1.90 7.39
C ALA A 128 9.96 -2.40 8.71
N GLY A 129 10.18 -3.71 8.85
CA GLY A 129 10.79 -4.35 10.02
C GLY A 129 11.07 -5.81 9.75
N ASP A 130 11.76 -6.46 10.67
CA ASP A 130 12.10 -7.89 10.60
C ASP A 130 11.33 -8.68 11.68
N LEU A 131 10.13 -9.12 11.30
CA LEU A 131 9.27 -9.92 12.18
C LEU A 131 9.95 -11.26 12.58
N GLY A 132 10.71 -11.86 11.67
CA GLY A 132 11.45 -13.08 11.94
C GLY A 132 12.45 -12.89 13.08
N GLN A 133 13.24 -11.81 13.04
CA GLN A 133 14.18 -11.48 14.11
C GLN A 133 13.48 -11.19 15.45
N MET A 134 12.30 -10.52 15.41
CA MET A 134 11.53 -10.21 16.62
C MET A 134 10.96 -11.46 17.31
N LEU A 135 10.65 -12.51 16.54
CA LEU A 135 10.06 -13.75 17.06
C LEU A 135 11.12 -14.84 17.34
N LEU A 136 12.34 -14.67 16.82
CA LEU A 136 13.41 -15.66 16.95
C LEU A 136 13.76 -15.96 18.40
N THR A 137 13.84 -14.94 19.26
CA THR A 137 14.17 -15.10 20.70
C THR A 137 13.12 -15.86 21.49
N ASP A 138 11.90 -15.92 20.95
CA ASP A 138 10.76 -16.64 21.56
C ASP A 138 10.60 -18.06 20.98
N GLY A 139 11.59 -18.52 20.19
CA GLY A 139 11.63 -19.88 19.65
C GLY A 139 10.83 -20.10 18.36
N TYR A 140 10.27 -19.05 17.75
CA TYR A 140 9.56 -19.19 16.47
C TYR A 140 10.54 -19.27 15.30
N GLU A 141 10.27 -20.20 14.39
CA GLU A 141 10.87 -20.23 13.07
C GLU A 141 9.95 -19.51 12.05
N VAL A 142 10.47 -18.47 11.39
CA VAL A 142 9.73 -17.72 10.37
C VAL A 142 10.43 -17.87 9.02
N ASP A 143 9.81 -18.63 8.10
CA ASP A 143 10.24 -18.72 6.70
C ASP A 143 9.74 -17.51 5.92
N ARG A 144 10.59 -16.48 5.83
CA ARG A 144 10.29 -15.27 5.09
C ARG A 144 10.70 -15.41 3.63
N GLN A 145 9.74 -15.40 2.73
CA GLN A 145 9.99 -15.44 1.29
C GLN A 145 9.58 -14.15 0.60
N THR A 146 10.44 -13.68 -0.33
CA THR A 146 10.11 -12.53 -1.18
C THR A 146 9.18 -12.98 -2.29
N VAL A 147 7.88 -12.63 -2.19
CA VAL A 147 6.85 -13.05 -3.13
C VAL A 147 6.31 -11.92 -4.00
N TYR A 148 6.68 -10.68 -3.71
CA TYR A 148 6.39 -9.53 -4.57
C TYR A 148 7.45 -8.44 -4.43
N VAL A 149 7.48 -7.57 -5.44
CA VAL A 149 8.36 -6.39 -5.47
C VAL A 149 7.51 -5.17 -5.83
N ALA A 150 7.62 -4.10 -5.04
CA ALA A 150 7.11 -2.81 -5.43
C ALA A 150 8.19 -2.07 -6.23
N GLN A 151 8.01 -1.95 -7.53
CA GLN A 151 8.90 -1.21 -8.43
C GLN A 151 8.42 0.23 -8.59
N GLU A 152 9.33 1.19 -8.57
CA GLU A 152 9.01 2.58 -8.88
C GLU A 152 8.61 2.70 -10.35
N SER A 153 7.57 3.48 -10.64
CA SER A 153 7.20 3.86 -12.00
C SER A 153 8.30 4.72 -12.61
N ASN A 154 8.53 4.58 -13.90
CA ASN A 154 9.56 5.30 -14.65
C ASN A 154 8.99 6.41 -15.54
N SER A 155 7.67 6.50 -15.67
CA SER A 155 6.98 7.54 -16.43
C SER A 155 5.55 7.74 -15.92
N PHE A 156 4.96 8.90 -16.21
CA PHE A 156 3.53 9.10 -16.13
C PHE A 156 2.80 8.49 -17.34
N PRO A 157 1.54 8.05 -17.19
CA PRO A 157 0.65 7.80 -18.34
C PRO A 157 0.48 9.07 -19.20
N GLU A 158 0.25 8.91 -20.51
CA GLU A 158 0.19 10.05 -21.43
C GLU A 158 -0.99 11.01 -21.14
N ASP A 159 -2.14 10.48 -20.78
CA ASP A 159 -3.31 11.26 -20.36
C ASP A 159 -3.04 12.09 -19.09
N VAL A 160 -2.23 11.56 -18.18
CA VAL A 160 -1.78 12.29 -16.97
C VAL A 160 -0.77 13.38 -17.32
N LEU A 161 0.18 13.10 -18.24
CA LEU A 161 1.11 14.10 -18.74
C LEU A 161 0.40 15.27 -19.41
N GLU A 162 -0.58 14.97 -20.25
CA GLU A 162 -1.42 15.98 -20.92
C GLU A 162 -2.21 16.79 -19.88
N ALA A 163 -2.84 16.13 -18.92
CA ALA A 163 -3.63 16.80 -17.89
C ALA A 163 -2.77 17.70 -16.97
N LEU A 164 -1.54 17.28 -16.64
CA LEU A 164 -0.60 18.12 -15.87
C LEU A 164 -0.19 19.37 -16.66
N ARG A 165 0.24 19.21 -17.91
CA ARG A 165 0.68 20.33 -18.78
C ARG A 165 -0.41 21.34 -19.05
N ASN A 166 -1.66 20.88 -19.12
CA ASN A 166 -2.83 21.74 -19.35
C ASN A 166 -3.44 22.28 -18.05
N HIS A 167 -2.80 22.06 -16.87
CA HIS A 167 -3.28 22.47 -15.56
C HIS A 167 -4.71 22.00 -15.24
N HIS A 168 -5.10 20.81 -15.75
CA HIS A 168 -6.43 20.25 -15.53
C HIS A 168 -6.55 19.51 -14.18
N ILE A 169 -5.45 19.15 -13.53
CA ILE A 169 -5.44 18.41 -12.27
C ILE A 169 -5.54 19.39 -11.11
N GLU A 170 -6.64 19.33 -10.37
CA GLU A 170 -6.87 20.19 -9.21
C GLU A 170 -6.20 19.70 -7.94
N ALA A 171 -6.09 18.38 -7.78
CA ALA A 171 -5.41 17.80 -6.63
C ALA A 171 -4.67 16.49 -6.96
N VAL A 172 -3.55 16.26 -6.26
CA VAL A 172 -2.81 14.99 -6.25
C VAL A 172 -2.87 14.39 -4.87
N LEU A 173 -3.24 13.09 -4.78
CA LEU A 173 -3.35 12.35 -3.52
C LEU A 173 -2.10 11.53 -3.24
N PHE A 174 -1.50 11.72 -2.06
CA PHE A 174 -0.28 11.04 -1.62
C PHE A 174 -0.52 10.23 -0.35
N PHE A 175 -0.31 8.91 -0.42
CA PHE A 175 -0.59 7.97 0.66
C PHE A 175 0.66 7.45 1.38
N SER A 176 1.85 7.64 0.80
CA SER A 176 3.09 7.19 1.42
C SER A 176 4.28 8.07 1.02
N PRO A 177 5.32 8.16 1.87
CA PRO A 177 6.55 8.87 1.51
C PRO A 177 7.17 8.36 0.20
N ARG A 178 7.15 7.05 -0.03
CA ARG A 178 7.74 6.44 -1.22
C ARG A 178 7.00 6.81 -2.51
N THR A 179 5.66 6.84 -2.50
CA THR A 179 4.88 7.30 -3.67
C THR A 179 5.14 8.77 -3.95
N ALA A 180 5.23 9.60 -2.90
CA ALA A 180 5.55 11.01 -3.02
C ALA A 180 6.96 11.25 -3.62
N GLU A 181 7.97 10.53 -3.12
CA GLU A 181 9.34 10.59 -3.69
C GLU A 181 9.40 10.20 -5.17
N THR A 182 8.69 9.12 -5.55
CA THR A 182 8.63 8.68 -6.94
C THR A 182 7.96 9.73 -7.83
N PHE A 183 6.85 10.33 -7.35
CA PHE A 183 6.17 11.42 -8.06
C PHE A 183 7.11 12.61 -8.30
N VAL A 184 7.85 13.06 -7.27
CA VAL A 184 8.82 14.16 -7.40
C VAL A 184 9.90 13.85 -8.45
N LYS A 185 10.43 12.63 -8.45
CA LYS A 185 11.40 12.17 -9.47
C LYS A 185 10.82 12.28 -10.89
N LEU A 186 9.56 11.83 -11.07
CA LEU A 186 8.90 11.87 -12.38
C LEU A 186 8.57 13.30 -12.82
N VAL A 187 8.09 14.16 -11.92
CA VAL A 187 7.86 15.57 -12.19
C VAL A 187 9.14 16.24 -12.72
N ARG A 188 10.27 16.03 -12.04
CA ARG A 188 11.58 16.58 -12.43
C ARG A 188 12.07 16.02 -13.77
N SER A 189 11.94 14.70 -13.97
CA SER A 189 12.39 14.07 -15.24
C SER A 189 11.61 14.57 -16.46
N HIS A 190 10.34 14.94 -16.28
CA HIS A 190 9.46 15.46 -17.33
C HIS A 190 9.41 17.00 -17.37
N LYS A 191 10.14 17.69 -16.46
CA LYS A 191 10.21 19.17 -16.33
C LYS A 191 8.84 19.81 -16.09
N LEU A 192 8.03 19.18 -15.22
CA LEU A 192 6.66 19.58 -14.92
C LEU A 192 6.54 20.41 -13.60
N GLU A 193 7.65 20.88 -13.01
CA GLU A 193 7.64 21.57 -11.70
C GLU A 193 6.75 22.83 -11.74
N ARG A 194 6.72 23.54 -12.88
CA ARG A 194 5.92 24.76 -13.04
C ARG A 194 4.44 24.47 -13.25
N ASP A 195 4.12 23.29 -13.78
CA ASP A 195 2.75 22.90 -14.14
C ASP A 195 1.91 22.52 -12.90
N LEU A 196 2.58 22.37 -11.73
CA LEU A 196 1.94 22.08 -10.45
C LEU A 196 1.47 23.31 -9.67
N SER A 197 1.80 24.53 -10.11
CA SER A 197 1.50 25.76 -9.35
C SER A 197 0.01 26.03 -9.14
N GLY A 198 -0.86 25.45 -9.97
CA GLY A 198 -2.33 25.49 -9.84
C GLY A 198 -2.92 24.24 -9.16
N THR A 199 -2.10 23.26 -8.81
CA THR A 199 -2.53 21.97 -8.28
C THR A 199 -2.33 21.90 -6.76
N SER A 200 -3.29 21.35 -6.02
CA SER A 200 -3.15 21.11 -4.58
C SER A 200 -2.56 19.73 -4.31
N ALA A 201 -1.74 19.60 -3.27
CA ALA A 201 -1.23 18.33 -2.78
C ALA A 201 -1.97 17.89 -1.52
N ILE A 202 -2.55 16.70 -1.51
CA ILE A 202 -3.25 16.14 -0.34
C ILE A 202 -2.45 14.95 0.18
N CYS A 203 -1.91 15.10 1.39
CA CYS A 203 -0.96 14.16 1.99
C CYS A 203 -1.59 13.41 3.17
N LEU A 204 -1.33 12.10 3.24
CA LEU A 204 -1.84 11.26 4.34
C LEU A 204 -1.20 11.60 5.69
N SER A 205 0.02 12.16 5.70
CA SER A 205 0.75 12.48 6.93
C SER A 205 1.82 13.54 6.69
N PRO A 206 2.37 14.17 7.77
CA PRO A 206 3.50 15.09 7.66
C PRO A 206 4.75 14.46 7.01
N ALA A 207 4.99 13.17 7.24
CA ALA A 207 6.10 12.43 6.62
C ALA A 207 5.93 12.31 5.09
N VAL A 208 4.71 12.26 4.59
CA VAL A 208 4.41 12.30 3.15
C VAL A 208 4.63 13.71 2.61
N GLN A 209 4.10 14.72 3.29
CA GLN A 209 4.25 16.14 2.92
C GLN A 209 5.72 16.52 2.77
N SER A 210 6.59 16.10 3.70
CA SER A 210 8.02 16.41 3.66
C SER A 210 8.72 15.97 2.38
N LYS A 211 8.18 14.97 1.66
CA LYS A 211 8.77 14.42 0.42
C LYS A 211 8.42 15.22 -0.83
N ILE A 212 7.44 16.10 -0.74
CA ILE A 212 6.97 16.94 -1.86
C ILE A 212 7.22 18.43 -1.62
N SER A 213 7.85 18.80 -0.50
CA SER A 213 8.07 20.20 -0.07
C SER A 213 8.94 21.01 -1.02
N ASP A 214 9.78 20.37 -1.83
CA ASP A 214 10.65 21.01 -2.81
C ASP A 214 9.90 21.45 -4.09
N LEU A 215 8.63 21.06 -4.26
CA LEU A 215 7.79 21.44 -5.39
C LEU A 215 6.85 22.58 -4.99
N THR A 216 6.55 23.46 -5.96
CA THR A 216 5.59 24.55 -5.75
C THR A 216 4.18 24.08 -6.03
N TRP A 217 3.35 24.05 -4.99
CA TRP A 217 1.95 23.67 -5.04
C TRP A 217 1.06 24.90 -4.85
N TYR A 218 -0.18 24.85 -5.36
CA TYR A 218 -1.18 25.86 -5.02
C TYR A 218 -1.45 25.86 -3.51
N ARG A 219 -1.72 24.68 -2.96
CA ARG A 219 -1.87 24.44 -1.52
C ARG A 219 -1.36 23.04 -1.18
N THR A 220 -0.98 22.85 0.07
CA THR A 220 -0.64 21.53 0.61
C THR A 220 -1.47 21.26 1.86
N HIS A 221 -2.20 20.15 1.85
CA HIS A 221 -3.04 19.71 2.96
C HIS A 221 -2.49 18.42 3.54
N VAL A 222 -2.63 18.26 4.84
CA VAL A 222 -2.27 17.01 5.54
C VAL A 222 -3.49 16.51 6.29
N ALA A 223 -3.86 15.28 6.06
CA ALA A 223 -4.97 14.64 6.74
C ALA A 223 -4.77 14.67 8.27
N SER A 224 -5.81 15.03 9.01
CA SER A 224 -5.78 15.12 10.48
C SER A 224 -5.57 13.76 11.15
N GLN A 225 -5.92 12.66 10.46
CA GLN A 225 -5.59 11.29 10.83
C GLN A 225 -5.13 10.53 9.59
N PRO A 226 -4.20 9.54 9.72
CA PRO A 226 -3.61 8.85 8.58
C PRO A 226 -4.54 7.77 8.01
N THR A 227 -5.77 8.16 7.65
CA THR A 227 -6.75 7.29 7.00
C THR A 227 -7.23 7.88 5.67
N GLN A 228 -7.71 7.02 4.78
CA GLN A 228 -8.27 7.45 3.49
C GLN A 228 -9.44 8.40 3.66
N GLU A 229 -10.28 8.20 4.67
CA GLU A 229 -11.46 9.05 4.93
C GLU A 229 -11.04 10.48 5.23
N TYR A 230 -10.09 10.67 6.17
CA TYR A 230 -9.57 11.99 6.54
C TYR A 230 -8.78 12.63 5.38
N LEU A 231 -8.04 11.86 4.59
CA LEU A 231 -7.39 12.40 3.39
C LEU A 231 -8.42 12.90 2.38
N LEU A 232 -9.50 12.17 2.16
CA LEU A 232 -10.57 12.57 1.23
C LEU A 232 -11.41 13.75 1.76
N SER A 233 -11.47 13.98 3.08
CA SER A 233 -12.14 15.16 3.63
C SER A 233 -11.41 16.46 3.29
N GLU A 234 -10.09 16.43 3.11
CA GLU A 234 -9.31 17.59 2.67
C GLU A 234 -9.65 18.08 1.26
N LEU A 235 -10.20 17.18 0.39
CA LEU A 235 -10.67 17.58 -0.94
C LEU A 235 -11.83 18.59 -0.87
N GLY A 236 -12.67 18.56 0.17
CA GLY A 236 -13.76 19.49 0.36
C GLY A 236 -13.31 20.94 0.58
N SER A 237 -12.04 21.17 0.91
CA SER A 237 -11.42 22.49 1.09
C SER A 237 -10.85 23.10 -0.21
N LEU A 238 -10.99 22.40 -1.35
CA LEU A 238 -10.50 22.88 -2.67
C LEU A 238 -11.47 23.83 -3.37
N SER A 239 -12.71 23.96 -2.85
CA SER A 239 -13.76 24.85 -3.36
C SER A 239 -13.70 26.26 -2.82
#